data_1874c187520fc1b9a1a7e2f14a0e6ced
#
_entry.id   1874c187520fc1b9a1a7e2f14a0e6ced
#
_cell.length_a   1.000
_cell.length_b   1.000
_cell.length_c   1.000
_cell.angle_alpha   90.00
_cell.angle_beta   90.00
_cell.angle_gamma   90.00
#
_symmetry.space_group_name_H-M   'P 1'
#
loop_
_entity.id
_entity.type
_entity.pdbx_description
1 polymer ?
#
loop_
_entity_poly.entity_id
_entity_poly.type
_entity_poly.pdbx_seq_one_letter_code
_entity_poly.pdbx_strand_id
1 'polypeptide(L)'
;MKENKKIKIKSSTGFSLIELLVVVAIIGILSAVGVVSYSGYISGAKEKSAQNVMQQISLAQTEEYSNSGSYYTQSENTSCDPSSSTSNDIETTLFGGGDQIAKDMGYEICIAAGTGSSNFNIIAEEISGDCQLTLSRNGKLD
;
A
#
# COMPACT_ATOMS: atom_id res chain seq x y z
N MET A 1 -4.36 2.88 -79.00
CA MET A 1 -4.43 4.04 -78.07
C MET A 1 -4.23 3.54 -76.66
N LYS A 2 -3.09 3.84 -76.02
CA LYS A 2 -2.83 3.48 -74.61
C LYS A 2 -3.16 4.67 -73.74
N GLU A 3 -4.15 4.51 -72.91
CA GLU A 3 -4.61 5.54 -71.94
C GLU A 3 -3.59 5.63 -70.78
N ASN A 4 -2.90 6.74 -70.66
CA ASN A 4 -1.99 7.00 -69.55
C ASN A 4 -2.77 7.40 -68.30
N LYS A 5 -3.02 6.44 -67.42
CA LYS A 5 -3.62 6.68 -66.10
C LYS A 5 -2.60 7.44 -65.19
N LYS A 6 -2.81 8.75 -65.03
CA LYS A 6 -2.03 9.59 -64.07
C LYS A 6 -2.34 9.16 -62.66
N ILE A 7 -1.40 8.55 -62.00
CA ILE A 7 -1.44 8.25 -60.56
C ILE A 7 -1.30 9.57 -59.81
N LYS A 8 -2.41 10.01 -59.15
CA LYS A 8 -2.41 11.17 -58.25
C LYS A 8 -1.79 10.76 -56.92
N ILE A 9 -0.51 11.09 -56.68
CA ILE A 9 0.12 10.90 -55.39
C ILE A 9 -0.49 11.94 -54.45
N LYS A 10 -1.26 11.46 -53.45
CA LYS A 10 -1.73 12.30 -52.36
C LYS A 10 -0.51 12.74 -51.53
N SER A 11 -0.22 14.03 -51.51
CA SER A 11 0.77 14.61 -50.62
C SER A 11 0.29 14.39 -49.18
N SER A 12 0.94 13.49 -48.46
CA SER A 12 0.78 13.37 -47.01
C SER A 12 1.57 14.52 -46.39
N THR A 13 0.87 15.44 -45.71
CA THR A 13 1.49 16.44 -44.84
C THR A 13 2.10 15.70 -43.65
N GLY A 14 3.40 15.57 -43.63
CA GLY A 14 4.14 15.06 -42.48
C GLY A 14 4.28 16.15 -41.40
N PHE A 15 4.45 15.75 -40.14
CA PHE A 15 4.76 16.66 -39.02
C PHE A 15 6.07 17.40 -39.26
N SER A 16 6.13 18.67 -38.89
CA SER A 16 7.39 19.42 -38.91
C SER A 16 8.26 18.99 -37.72
N LEU A 17 9.58 19.10 -37.88
CA LEU A 17 10.54 18.74 -36.84
C LEU A 17 10.34 19.57 -35.57
N ILE A 18 9.95 20.83 -35.70
CA ILE A 18 9.70 21.72 -34.56
C ILE A 18 8.41 21.34 -33.79
N GLU A 19 7.36 20.87 -34.47
CA GLU A 19 6.14 20.38 -33.81
C GLU A 19 6.45 19.17 -32.93
N LEU A 20 7.25 18.23 -33.43
CA LEU A 20 7.67 17.07 -32.64
C LEU A 20 8.51 17.49 -31.43
N LEU A 21 9.47 18.41 -31.63
CA LEU A 21 10.35 18.90 -30.57
C LEU A 21 9.60 19.57 -29.43
N VAL A 22 8.60 20.42 -29.74
CA VAL A 22 7.75 21.07 -28.73
C VAL A 22 6.93 20.05 -27.94
N VAL A 23 6.37 19.05 -28.60
CA VAL A 23 5.59 17.99 -27.94
C VAL A 23 6.45 17.18 -26.95
N VAL A 24 7.64 16.75 -27.35
CA VAL A 24 8.53 15.98 -26.44
C VAL A 24 9.03 16.85 -25.29
N ALA A 25 9.24 18.16 -25.50
CA ALA A 25 9.62 19.09 -24.45
C ALA A 25 8.52 19.21 -23.39
N ILE A 26 7.26 19.37 -23.80
CA ILE A 26 6.11 19.46 -22.90
C ILE A 26 5.92 18.16 -22.13
N ILE A 27 5.98 16.99 -22.80
CA ILE A 27 5.88 15.68 -22.15
C ILE A 27 7.02 15.50 -21.15
N GLY A 28 8.23 15.92 -21.46
CA GLY A 28 9.37 15.85 -20.55
C GLY A 28 9.15 16.64 -19.26
N ILE A 29 8.63 17.87 -19.35
CA ILE A 29 8.32 18.71 -18.17
C ILE A 29 7.20 18.08 -17.35
N LEU A 30 6.11 17.65 -17.97
CA LEU A 30 4.96 17.04 -17.27
C LEU A 30 5.37 15.73 -16.59
N SER A 31 6.21 14.92 -17.21
CA SER A 31 6.71 13.67 -16.64
C SER A 31 7.56 13.93 -15.39
N ALA A 32 8.42 14.94 -15.40
CA ALA A 32 9.26 15.29 -14.26
C ALA A 32 8.44 15.65 -13.00
N VAL A 33 7.37 16.45 -13.17
CA VAL A 33 6.46 16.81 -12.07
C VAL A 33 5.59 15.62 -11.65
N GLY A 34 5.13 14.84 -12.64
CA GLY A 34 4.23 13.71 -12.41
C GLY A 34 4.83 12.62 -11.53
N VAL A 35 6.09 12.26 -11.71
CA VAL A 35 6.78 11.20 -10.95
C VAL A 35 6.84 11.55 -9.46
N VAL A 36 7.18 12.78 -9.10
CA VAL A 36 7.30 13.22 -7.69
C VAL A 36 5.93 13.21 -7.01
N SER A 37 4.89 13.72 -7.68
CA SER A 37 3.53 13.74 -7.14
C SER A 37 2.95 12.35 -6.97
N TYR A 38 3.25 11.44 -7.91
CA TYR A 38 2.76 10.06 -7.88
C TYR A 38 3.36 9.25 -6.73
N SER A 39 4.67 9.40 -6.46
CA SER A 39 5.32 8.68 -5.36
C SER A 39 4.74 9.07 -4.00
N GLY A 40 4.48 10.35 -3.75
CA GLY A 40 3.83 10.80 -2.53
C GLY A 40 2.39 10.29 -2.35
N TYR A 41 1.64 10.20 -3.45
CA TYR A 41 0.29 9.63 -3.44
C TYR A 41 0.31 8.13 -3.09
N ILE A 42 1.22 7.36 -3.67
CA ILE A 42 1.35 5.91 -3.40
C ILE A 42 1.73 5.65 -1.94
N SER A 43 2.67 6.42 -1.36
CA SER A 43 3.04 6.27 0.05
C SER A 43 1.84 6.53 0.97
N GLY A 44 1.10 7.61 0.75
CA GLY A 44 -0.11 7.90 1.52
C GLY A 44 -1.21 6.84 1.35
N ALA A 45 -1.36 6.25 0.16
CA ALA A 45 -2.32 5.18 -0.09
C ALA A 45 -1.94 3.90 0.67
N LYS A 46 -0.66 3.53 0.70
CA LYS A 46 -0.14 2.39 1.47
C LYS A 46 -0.38 2.57 2.97
N GLU A 47 -0.09 3.75 3.51
CA GLU A 47 -0.36 4.07 4.92
C GLU A 47 -1.85 3.90 5.26
N LYS A 48 -2.76 4.42 4.43
CA LYS A 48 -4.20 4.25 4.64
C LYS A 48 -4.65 2.79 4.53
N SER A 49 -4.04 2.01 3.65
CA SER A 49 -4.28 0.57 3.56
C SER A 49 -3.85 -0.15 4.84
N ALA A 50 -2.66 0.16 5.37
CA ALA A 50 -2.19 -0.38 6.64
C ALA A 50 -3.11 -0.02 7.81
N GLN A 51 -3.55 1.24 7.92
CA GLN A 51 -4.51 1.69 8.93
C GLN A 51 -5.83 0.90 8.87
N ASN A 52 -6.36 0.64 7.66
CA ASN A 52 -7.58 -0.15 7.48
C ASN A 52 -7.40 -1.60 7.96
N VAL A 53 -6.26 -2.22 7.61
CA VAL A 53 -5.95 -3.59 8.06
C VAL A 53 -5.79 -3.65 9.58
N MET A 54 -5.10 -2.69 10.18
CA MET A 54 -4.98 -2.60 11.65
C MET A 54 -6.35 -2.50 12.33
N GLN A 55 -7.32 -1.77 11.77
CA GLN A 55 -8.68 -1.71 12.29
C GLN A 55 -9.41 -3.05 12.15
N GLN A 56 -9.24 -3.78 11.05
CA GLN A 56 -9.78 -5.13 10.87
C GLN A 56 -9.19 -6.11 11.90
N ILE A 57 -7.88 -6.05 12.14
CA ILE A 57 -7.21 -6.82 13.19
C ILE A 57 -7.81 -6.48 14.56
N SER A 58 -8.04 -5.21 14.87
CA SER A 58 -8.67 -4.81 16.13
C SER A 58 -10.07 -5.38 16.31
N LEU A 59 -10.86 -5.50 15.24
CA LEU A 59 -12.17 -6.16 15.28
C LEU A 59 -12.02 -7.67 15.50
N ALA A 60 -11.11 -8.33 14.77
CA ALA A 60 -10.83 -9.76 14.95
C ALA A 60 -10.32 -10.08 16.37
N GLN A 61 -9.53 -9.19 16.97
CA GLN A 61 -9.12 -9.31 18.37
C GLN A 61 -10.31 -9.28 19.34
N THR A 62 -11.33 -8.48 19.04
CA THR A 62 -12.55 -8.44 19.87
C THR A 62 -13.33 -9.76 19.76
N GLU A 63 -13.36 -10.36 18.58
CA GLU A 63 -13.96 -11.68 18.36
C GLU A 63 -13.16 -12.77 19.09
N GLU A 64 -11.84 -12.76 18.97
CA GLU A 64 -10.94 -13.68 19.66
C GLU A 64 -11.14 -13.61 21.18
N TYR A 65 -11.21 -12.40 21.74
CA TYR A 65 -11.45 -12.21 23.16
C TYR A 65 -12.82 -12.77 23.58
N SER A 66 -13.83 -12.64 22.75
CA SER A 66 -15.16 -13.19 23.04
C SER A 66 -15.17 -14.71 23.04
N ASN A 67 -14.32 -15.35 22.26
CA ASN A 67 -14.23 -16.81 22.13
C ASN A 67 -13.30 -17.44 23.18
N SER A 68 -12.11 -16.86 23.38
CA SER A 68 -11.05 -17.41 24.23
C SER A 68 -10.89 -16.75 25.59
N GLY A 69 -11.47 -15.54 25.79
CA GLY A 69 -11.31 -14.73 27.00
C GLY A 69 -9.98 -13.97 27.07
N SER A 70 -9.16 -14.03 26.02
CA SER A 70 -7.88 -13.34 25.93
C SER A 70 -7.65 -12.76 24.54
N TYR A 71 -6.85 -11.71 24.45
CA TYR A 71 -6.40 -11.18 23.17
C TYR A 71 -5.20 -11.99 22.66
N TYR A 72 -5.14 -12.17 21.35
CA TYR A 72 -3.96 -12.74 20.70
C TYR A 72 -2.80 -11.74 20.73
N THR A 73 -1.64 -12.15 21.17
CA THR A 73 -0.41 -11.35 21.16
C THR A 73 0.78 -12.21 20.77
N GLN A 74 1.71 -11.65 20.04
CA GLN A 74 2.96 -12.29 19.60
C GLN A 74 4.13 -11.92 20.50
N SER A 75 3.97 -10.88 21.34
CA SER A 75 4.93 -10.45 22.34
C SER A 75 4.20 -10.11 23.64
N GLU A 76 4.77 -10.55 24.76
CA GLU A 76 4.30 -10.17 26.10
C GLU A 76 4.75 -8.74 26.49
N ASN A 77 5.70 -8.18 25.76
CA ASN A 77 6.13 -6.79 25.92
C ASN A 77 5.17 -5.84 25.19
N THR A 78 5.27 -4.55 25.50
CA THR A 78 4.45 -3.50 24.86
C THR A 78 4.92 -3.15 23.44
N SER A 79 5.96 -3.79 22.94
CA SER A 79 6.50 -3.66 21.60
C SER A 79 6.79 -5.03 20.98
N CYS A 80 6.79 -5.10 19.66
CA CYS A 80 7.22 -6.24 18.86
C CYS A 80 7.84 -5.73 17.56
N ASP A 81 8.58 -6.57 16.87
CA ASP A 81 9.18 -6.25 15.58
C ASP A 81 8.31 -6.83 14.44
N PRO A 82 7.64 -5.98 13.64
CA PRO A 82 6.88 -6.43 12.49
C PRO A 82 7.75 -7.20 11.48
N SER A 83 7.21 -8.25 10.91
CA SER A 83 7.88 -9.09 9.92
C SER A 83 6.84 -9.84 9.08
N SER A 84 7.28 -10.42 7.97
CA SER A 84 6.44 -11.29 7.15
C SER A 84 5.92 -12.51 7.94
N SER A 85 6.69 -13.00 8.90
CA SER A 85 6.28 -14.11 9.77
C SER A 85 5.16 -13.68 10.71
N THR A 86 5.33 -12.54 11.40
CA THR A 86 4.30 -12.04 12.33
C THR A 86 3.01 -11.69 11.60
N SER A 87 3.10 -11.09 10.40
CA SER A 87 1.94 -10.82 9.55
C SER A 87 1.18 -12.10 9.18
N ASN A 88 1.90 -13.14 8.75
CA ASN A 88 1.30 -14.43 8.38
C ASN A 88 0.68 -15.16 9.60
N ASP A 89 1.29 -15.05 10.78
CA ASP A 89 0.73 -15.62 12.01
C ASP A 89 -0.59 -14.95 12.41
N ILE A 90 -0.70 -13.63 12.20
CA ILE A 90 -1.95 -12.89 12.41
C ILE A 90 -3.02 -13.38 11.43
N GLU A 91 -2.69 -13.53 10.15
CA GLU A 91 -3.63 -14.03 9.14
C GLU A 91 -4.15 -15.42 9.46
N THR A 92 -3.27 -16.32 9.85
CA THR A 92 -3.67 -17.71 10.16
C THR A 92 -4.48 -17.80 11.45
N THR A 93 -4.12 -17.04 12.46
CA THR A 93 -4.74 -17.12 13.80
C THR A 93 -6.05 -16.34 13.89
N LEU A 94 -6.08 -15.10 13.43
CA LEU A 94 -7.25 -14.23 13.60
C LEU A 94 -8.23 -14.28 12.41
N PHE A 95 -7.75 -14.60 11.21
CA PHE A 95 -8.60 -14.63 10.01
C PHE A 95 -8.80 -16.04 9.44
N GLY A 96 -8.20 -17.06 10.05
CA GLY A 96 -8.31 -18.43 9.57
C GLY A 96 -7.52 -18.70 8.28
N GLY A 97 -6.57 -17.86 7.96
CA GLY A 97 -5.78 -17.86 6.72
C GLY A 97 -6.36 -16.93 5.66
N GLY A 98 -5.57 -16.64 4.67
CA GLY A 98 -5.92 -15.71 3.58
C GLY A 98 -4.76 -14.77 3.26
N ASP A 99 -5.05 -13.66 2.62
CA ASP A 99 -4.09 -12.61 2.25
C ASP A 99 -4.69 -11.24 2.64
N GLN A 100 -5.08 -11.12 3.92
CA GLN A 100 -5.65 -9.89 4.47
C GLN A 100 -4.59 -8.81 4.67
N ILE A 101 -3.36 -9.24 5.01
CA ILE A 101 -2.18 -8.38 5.11
C ILE A 101 -1.39 -8.52 3.81
N ALA A 102 -1.91 -7.91 2.74
CA ALA A 102 -1.34 -8.04 1.41
C ALA A 102 0.13 -7.60 1.38
N LYS A 103 0.99 -8.44 0.82
CA LYS A 103 2.45 -8.17 0.73
C LYS A 103 2.79 -6.91 -0.06
N ASP A 104 1.95 -6.56 -1.04
CA ASP A 104 2.09 -5.36 -1.86
C ASP A 104 1.62 -4.08 -1.15
N MET A 105 0.98 -4.19 0.02
CA MET A 105 0.67 -3.06 0.88
C MET A 105 1.95 -2.32 1.33
N GLY A 106 3.07 -3.04 1.44
CA GLY A 106 4.38 -2.48 1.81
C GLY A 106 4.55 -2.24 3.30
N TYR A 107 3.70 -2.82 4.14
CA TYR A 107 3.78 -2.83 5.60
C TYR A 107 3.79 -4.25 6.13
N GLU A 108 4.54 -4.48 7.18
CA GLU A 108 4.51 -5.68 8.02
C GLU A 108 3.87 -5.34 9.35
N ILE A 109 3.19 -6.31 9.97
CA ILE A 109 2.38 -6.08 11.17
C ILE A 109 2.72 -7.09 12.24
N CYS A 110 2.76 -6.63 13.50
CA CYS A 110 2.80 -7.49 14.66
C CYS A 110 1.85 -7.00 15.76
N ILE A 111 1.53 -7.86 16.72
CA ILE A 111 0.67 -7.56 17.85
C ILE A 111 1.43 -7.79 19.14
N ALA A 112 1.61 -6.73 19.91
CA ALA A 112 2.23 -6.74 21.22
C ALA A 112 1.18 -6.65 22.32
N ALA A 113 1.53 -7.07 23.54
CA ALA A 113 0.72 -6.81 24.72
C ALA A 113 0.63 -5.29 24.97
N GLY A 114 -0.55 -4.83 25.37
CA GLY A 114 -0.74 -3.46 25.82
C GLY A 114 -0.42 -3.30 27.29
N THR A 115 -0.57 -2.09 27.81
CA THR A 115 -0.46 -1.81 29.24
C THR A 115 -1.67 -2.40 29.98
N GLY A 116 -1.46 -3.44 30.77
CA GLY A 116 -2.47 -4.19 31.49
C GLY A 116 -2.92 -5.46 30.77
N SER A 117 -3.33 -6.46 31.54
CA SER A 117 -3.58 -7.83 31.10
C SER A 117 -4.71 -8.02 30.06
N SER A 118 -5.47 -6.97 29.76
CA SER A 118 -6.61 -7.00 28.83
C SER A 118 -6.43 -6.01 27.69
N ASN A 119 -5.21 -5.68 27.30
CA ASN A 119 -4.90 -4.72 26.26
C ASN A 119 -3.95 -5.30 25.21
N PHE A 120 -3.98 -4.73 24.02
CA PHE A 120 -3.05 -5.03 22.93
C PHE A 120 -2.66 -3.75 22.19
N ASN A 121 -1.53 -3.79 21.51
CA ASN A 121 -1.07 -2.80 20.55
C ASN A 121 -0.79 -3.49 19.22
N ILE A 122 -1.35 -2.98 18.14
CA ILE A 122 -1.05 -3.40 16.79
C ILE A 122 0.00 -2.44 16.26
N ILE A 123 1.13 -2.95 15.82
CA ILE A 123 2.25 -2.18 15.29
C ILE A 123 2.43 -2.56 13.83
N ALA A 124 2.40 -1.57 12.94
CA ALA A 124 2.68 -1.73 11.53
C ALA A 124 3.90 -0.90 11.17
N GLU A 125 4.86 -1.49 10.46
CA GLU A 125 6.08 -0.83 10.02
C GLU A 125 6.21 -0.97 8.50
N GLU A 126 6.56 0.13 7.83
CA GLU A 126 6.84 0.10 6.41
C GLU A 126 8.10 -0.72 6.14
N ILE A 127 8.07 -1.59 5.11
CA ILE A 127 9.21 -2.46 4.76
C ILE A 127 10.48 -1.64 4.43
N SER A 128 10.32 -0.38 4.03
CA SER A 128 11.43 0.56 3.89
C SER A 128 12.03 1.04 5.23
N GLY A 129 11.30 0.86 6.34
CA GLY A 129 11.69 1.32 7.67
C GLY A 129 11.46 2.81 7.95
N ASP A 130 10.79 3.52 7.05
CA ASP A 130 10.62 4.98 7.14
C ASP A 130 9.42 5.41 7.98
N CYS A 131 8.44 4.53 8.18
CA CYS A 131 7.20 4.86 8.89
C CYS A 131 6.73 3.69 9.77
N GLN A 132 6.41 3.99 11.02
CA GLN A 132 5.79 3.06 11.96
C GLN A 132 4.46 3.63 12.46
N LEU A 133 3.43 2.79 12.49
CA LEU A 133 2.10 3.12 12.96
C LEU A 133 1.77 2.22 14.17
N THR A 134 1.13 2.78 15.17
CA THR A 134 0.67 2.01 16.34
C THR A 134 -0.81 2.27 16.58
N LEU A 135 -1.61 1.21 16.60
CA LEU A 135 -3.02 1.24 16.96
C LEU A 135 -3.23 0.52 18.28
N SER A 136 -3.60 1.24 19.30
CA SER A 136 -3.96 0.67 20.59
C SER A 136 -5.43 0.24 20.64
N ARG A 137 -5.77 -0.67 21.56
CA ARG A 137 -7.12 -1.20 21.76
C ARG A 137 -8.21 -0.13 21.86
N ASN A 138 -7.92 1.03 22.41
CA ASN A 138 -8.87 2.15 22.53
C ASN A 138 -9.11 2.92 21.22
N GLY A 139 -8.52 2.47 20.11
CA GLY A 139 -8.65 3.09 18.80
C GLY A 139 -7.72 4.29 18.58
N LYS A 140 -6.80 4.56 19.49
CA LYS A 140 -5.80 5.62 19.30
C LYS A 140 -4.74 5.12 18.29
N LEU A 141 -4.58 5.87 17.23
CA LEU A 141 -3.55 5.70 16.21
C LEU A 141 -2.46 6.75 16.46
N ASP A 142 -1.21 6.29 16.56
CA ASP A 142 0.00 7.10 16.71
C ASP A 142 1.00 6.77 15.60
#